data_554779f0238c9704cce485ee8edba80f
#
_entry.id   554779f0238c9704cce485ee8edba80f
#
_cell.length_a   1.000
_cell.length_b   1.000
_cell.length_c   1.000
_cell.angle_alpha   90.00
_cell.angle_beta   90.00
_cell.angle_gamma   90.00
#
_symmetry.space_group_name_H-M   'P 1'
#
loop_
_entity.id
_entity.type
_entity.pdbx_description
1 polymer ?
#
loop_
_entity_poly.entity_id
_entity_poly.type
_entity_poly.pdbx_seq_one_letter_code
_entity_poly.pdbx_strand_id
1 'polypeptide(L)'
;MTQDFIRLSPLRKYSIDMFSPSIVKDDSKCVRCQRCVRTCVELQGVNALTVAFKGDQMKITTFFEKAMNDVVCTNCGQCINHCPTGALVEKNYIEEVWDAIADKSKHVVVQTAPAVRVGLGEELGFGVGMRVTGKMVTALKRLGFDAVMDTDFTADLTIMEEGTELLNRLRKVMVDHDPDVKLPMATSCSPGWIKYIEHLFPGYLDHLSTCKSPQQMFGALVKTYYAKARNLDPESIVSVSVMPCTAKKFEASRPEMHDSGYRDVDYVLTTRELAIMIKQAGIDFLKLEDTHFDRLMGESTGAGVIFGATGGVMEAALRTAYELVTGRDVPFENLNIIPVRGMDGVKEASVKIEHPLDEWAFLDGVELKCAVAHGLVNAGKVMESINEGKSNYHFIEFMACPGGCLGGGGQPIPTSPEIRQKRAEAIYAEDAGMPLRKSQQNPEIIKIYKDFLDHPLSEKSHRLLHTHYKPRERF
;
A
#
# COMPACT_ATOMS: atom_id res chain seq x y z
N MET A 1 10.79 22.32 -59.60
CA MET A 1 10.85 21.21 -58.60
C MET A 1 9.57 21.27 -57.84
N THR A 2 8.72 20.32 -58.04
CA THR A 2 7.33 20.29 -57.62
C THR A 2 7.24 19.89 -56.15
N GLN A 3 6.39 20.64 -55.42
CA GLN A 3 6.13 20.48 -53.98
C GLN A 3 5.33 19.20 -53.62
N ASP A 4 5.50 18.10 -54.32
CA ASP A 4 4.71 16.88 -54.13
C ASP A 4 5.24 15.94 -53.03
N PHE A 5 6.15 16.39 -52.18
CA PHE A 5 6.72 15.56 -51.11
C PHE A 5 6.11 15.75 -49.70
N ILE A 6 5.15 16.62 -49.54
CA ILE A 6 4.35 16.66 -48.31
C ILE A 6 3.14 15.74 -48.52
N ARG A 7 3.33 14.44 -48.51
CA ARG A 7 2.24 13.53 -48.14
C ARG A 7 1.88 13.86 -46.69
N LEU A 8 0.77 14.59 -46.52
CA LEU A 8 0.11 14.66 -45.22
C LEU A 8 -0.19 13.22 -44.83
N SER A 9 0.63 12.68 -43.95
CA SER A 9 0.31 11.40 -43.31
C SER A 9 -1.10 11.52 -42.77
N PRO A 10 -1.99 10.53 -43.00
CA PRO A 10 -3.34 10.60 -42.49
C PRO A 10 -3.24 10.90 -40.97
N LEU A 11 -4.02 11.91 -40.52
CA LEU A 11 -4.05 12.31 -39.12
C LEU A 11 -4.20 11.07 -38.26
N ARG A 12 -3.20 10.79 -37.42
CA ARG A 12 -3.26 9.63 -36.55
C ARG A 12 -4.46 9.79 -35.62
N LYS A 13 -5.29 8.77 -35.57
CA LYS A 13 -6.29 8.64 -34.52
C LYS A 13 -5.58 8.17 -33.25
N TYR A 14 -5.48 9.05 -32.27
CA TYR A 14 -4.97 8.72 -30.95
C TYR A 14 -6.13 8.24 -30.07
N SER A 15 -5.85 7.24 -29.25
CA SER A 15 -6.80 6.73 -28.25
C SER A 15 -6.41 7.19 -26.85
N ILE A 16 -7.41 7.40 -26.01
CA ILE A 16 -7.23 7.59 -24.57
C ILE A 16 -7.89 6.39 -23.89
N ASP A 17 -7.10 5.62 -23.17
CA ASP A 17 -7.57 4.51 -22.33
C ASP A 17 -7.80 5.04 -20.91
N MET A 18 -9.07 5.08 -20.49
CA MET A 18 -9.53 5.54 -19.16
C MET A 18 -10.22 4.42 -18.37
N PHE A 19 -10.21 3.19 -18.86
CA PHE A 19 -10.94 2.07 -18.25
C PHE A 19 -10.29 1.54 -16.97
N SER A 20 -8.97 1.71 -16.82
CA SER A 20 -8.30 1.34 -15.57
C SER A 20 -8.77 2.28 -14.44
N PRO A 21 -9.07 1.76 -13.24
CA PRO A 21 -9.39 2.59 -12.07
C PRO A 21 -8.19 3.38 -11.55
N SER A 22 -6.97 3.06 -12.01
CA SER A 22 -5.72 3.61 -11.47
C SER A 22 -4.92 4.44 -12.46
N ILE A 23 -4.95 4.12 -13.74
CA ILE A 23 -4.01 4.65 -14.74
C ILE A 23 -4.80 5.08 -15.99
N VAL A 24 -4.53 6.28 -16.47
CA VAL A 24 -4.98 6.80 -17.76
C VAL A 24 -3.80 6.77 -18.73
N LYS A 25 -4.03 6.28 -19.96
CA LYS A 25 -3.05 6.26 -21.05
C LYS A 25 -3.55 7.09 -22.22
N ASP A 26 -2.86 8.17 -22.51
CA ASP A 26 -3.15 9.10 -23.62
C ASP A 26 -2.07 8.96 -24.70
N ASP A 27 -2.42 8.28 -25.81
CA ASP A 27 -1.50 8.05 -26.91
C ASP A 27 -1.09 9.33 -27.64
N SER A 28 -1.88 10.42 -27.55
CA SER A 28 -1.55 11.71 -28.19
C SER A 28 -0.30 12.36 -27.61
N LYS A 29 0.01 12.09 -26.34
CA LYS A 29 1.18 12.61 -25.62
C LYS A 29 2.40 11.69 -25.71
N CYS A 30 2.25 10.50 -26.30
CA CYS A 30 3.30 9.47 -26.31
C CYS A 30 4.40 9.74 -27.34
N VAL A 31 5.63 10.00 -26.87
CA VAL A 31 6.84 10.15 -27.71
C VAL A 31 7.54 8.83 -28.01
N ARG A 32 6.97 7.69 -27.65
CA ARG A 32 7.46 6.33 -27.93
C ARG A 32 8.87 6.04 -27.41
N CYS A 33 9.27 6.67 -26.31
CA CYS A 33 10.59 6.49 -25.70
C CYS A 33 10.81 5.11 -25.06
N GLN A 34 9.78 4.28 -24.93
CA GLN A 34 9.77 2.91 -24.38
C GLN A 34 10.17 2.79 -22.90
N ARG A 35 10.35 3.88 -22.15
CA ARG A 35 10.68 3.81 -20.72
C ARG A 35 9.65 3.02 -19.93
N CYS A 36 8.36 3.24 -20.18
CA CYS A 36 7.26 2.51 -19.52
C CYS A 36 7.27 1.01 -19.83
N VAL A 37 7.63 0.62 -21.07
CA VAL A 37 7.78 -0.80 -21.45
C VAL A 37 8.91 -1.44 -20.65
N ARG A 38 10.11 -0.83 -20.69
CA ARG A 38 11.26 -1.35 -19.92
C ARG A 38 10.97 -1.42 -18.42
N THR A 39 10.34 -0.39 -17.85
CA THR A 39 9.93 -0.40 -16.44
C THR A 39 8.99 -1.57 -16.14
N CYS A 40 8.00 -1.83 -17.01
CA CYS A 40 7.05 -2.91 -16.84
C CYS A 40 7.70 -4.30 -16.98
N VAL A 41 8.69 -4.43 -17.87
CA VAL A 41 9.42 -5.68 -18.13
C VAL A 41 10.53 -5.91 -17.09
N GLU A 42 11.47 -4.95 -16.97
CA GLU A 42 12.72 -5.16 -16.25
C GLU A 42 12.59 -4.91 -14.74
N LEU A 43 11.76 -3.95 -14.34
CA LEU A 43 11.57 -3.57 -12.93
C LEU A 43 10.42 -4.32 -12.26
N GLN A 44 9.35 -4.60 -13.03
CA GLN A 44 8.12 -5.20 -12.49
C GLN A 44 7.87 -6.63 -12.99
N GLY A 45 8.49 -7.09 -14.05
CA GLY A 45 8.28 -8.45 -14.58
C GLY A 45 6.85 -8.75 -15.03
N VAL A 46 6.02 -7.71 -15.22
CA VAL A 46 4.58 -7.86 -15.50
C VAL A 46 4.28 -7.99 -16.98
N ASN A 47 5.06 -7.29 -17.82
CA ASN A 47 4.93 -7.31 -19.30
C ASN A 47 3.56 -6.84 -19.83
N ALA A 48 2.85 -5.97 -19.10
CA ALA A 48 1.55 -5.46 -19.52
C ALA A 48 1.64 -4.48 -20.70
N LEU A 49 2.76 -3.78 -20.85
CA LEU A 49 3.02 -2.82 -21.91
C LEU A 49 4.09 -3.37 -22.88
N THR A 50 3.85 -3.19 -24.17
CA THR A 50 4.75 -3.62 -25.23
C THR A 50 4.82 -2.59 -26.37
N VAL A 51 5.74 -2.79 -27.29
CA VAL A 51 5.82 -2.07 -28.57
C VAL A 51 5.10 -2.89 -29.62
N ALA A 52 4.13 -2.30 -30.29
CA ALA A 52 3.45 -2.92 -31.43
C ALA A 52 3.62 -2.07 -32.70
N PHE A 53 3.48 -2.75 -33.84
CA PHE A 53 3.62 -2.21 -35.18
C PHE A 53 5.04 -1.71 -35.49
N LYS A 54 5.25 -1.18 -36.69
CA LYS A 54 6.55 -0.73 -37.20
C LYS A 54 6.41 0.63 -37.89
N GLY A 55 7.55 1.32 -38.04
CA GLY A 55 7.65 2.60 -38.72
C GLY A 55 6.78 3.65 -38.09
N ASP A 56 6.03 4.37 -38.88
CA ASP A 56 5.14 5.44 -38.43
C ASP A 56 3.96 4.92 -37.59
N GLN A 57 3.55 3.65 -37.78
CA GLN A 57 2.48 3.02 -37.00
C GLN A 57 2.92 2.51 -35.63
N MET A 58 4.23 2.51 -35.32
CA MET A 58 4.75 2.05 -34.03
C MET A 58 4.04 2.76 -32.87
N LYS A 59 3.56 2.00 -31.89
CA LYS A 59 2.96 2.54 -30.67
C LYS A 59 3.27 1.68 -29.45
N ILE A 60 3.15 2.29 -28.28
CA ILE A 60 3.17 1.58 -27.00
C ILE A 60 1.73 1.14 -26.69
N THR A 61 1.54 -0.14 -26.46
CA THR A 61 0.20 -0.69 -26.23
C THR A 61 0.24 -1.91 -25.31
N THR A 62 -0.91 -2.45 -25.02
CA THR A 62 -1.15 -3.71 -24.31
C THR A 62 -1.32 -4.86 -25.31
N PHE A 63 -1.48 -6.06 -24.79
CA PHE A 63 -1.77 -7.25 -25.58
C PHE A 63 -3.09 -7.08 -26.39
N PHE A 64 -3.02 -7.29 -27.70
CA PHE A 64 -4.12 -7.05 -28.65
C PHE A 64 -4.82 -5.70 -28.50
N GLU A 65 -4.12 -4.67 -28.06
CA GLU A 65 -4.66 -3.33 -27.87
C GLU A 65 -5.85 -3.27 -26.89
N LYS A 66 -5.99 -4.27 -26.01
CA LYS A 66 -6.99 -4.29 -24.94
C LYS A 66 -6.76 -3.14 -23.95
N ALA A 67 -7.79 -2.74 -23.24
CA ALA A 67 -7.66 -1.75 -22.17
C ALA A 67 -6.70 -2.23 -21.07
N MET A 68 -6.03 -1.30 -20.40
CA MET A 68 -5.09 -1.64 -19.31
C MET A 68 -5.75 -2.41 -18.16
N ASN A 69 -7.07 -2.29 -18.00
CA ASN A 69 -7.82 -3.05 -17.00
C ASN A 69 -8.00 -4.54 -17.36
N ASP A 70 -7.92 -4.87 -18.65
CA ASP A 70 -8.26 -6.19 -19.21
C ASP A 70 -7.02 -7.04 -19.54
N VAL A 71 -5.86 -6.66 -19.01
CA VAL A 71 -4.59 -7.35 -19.16
C VAL A 71 -3.92 -7.53 -17.80
N VAL A 72 -2.77 -8.22 -17.75
CA VAL A 72 -2.01 -8.51 -16.51
C VAL A 72 -1.50 -7.28 -15.75
N CYS A 73 -1.92 -6.06 -16.11
CA CYS A 73 -1.48 -4.83 -15.46
C CYS A 73 -1.80 -4.86 -13.95
N THR A 74 -0.79 -4.72 -13.10
CA THR A 74 -0.92 -4.73 -11.63
C THR A 74 -1.29 -3.37 -11.04
N ASN A 75 -1.55 -2.37 -11.87
CA ASN A 75 -1.90 -1.00 -11.46
C ASN A 75 -0.83 -0.30 -10.60
N CYS A 76 0.41 -0.79 -10.57
CA CYS A 76 1.48 -0.31 -9.69
C CYS A 76 1.96 1.13 -9.97
N GLY A 77 1.66 1.71 -11.16
CA GLY A 77 2.01 3.08 -11.53
C GLY A 77 3.49 3.35 -11.79
N GLN A 78 4.36 2.33 -11.79
CA GLN A 78 5.79 2.55 -12.07
C GLN A 78 6.03 3.10 -13.48
N CYS A 79 5.18 2.75 -14.43
CA CYS A 79 5.19 3.34 -15.78
C CYS A 79 4.90 4.85 -15.79
N ILE A 80 4.09 5.35 -14.84
CA ILE A 80 3.81 6.79 -14.66
C ILE A 80 5.09 7.50 -14.21
N ASN A 81 5.77 6.96 -13.18
CA ASN A 81 6.99 7.53 -12.63
C ASN A 81 8.12 7.73 -13.66
N HIS A 82 8.07 7.00 -14.77
CA HIS A 82 9.08 7.03 -15.83
C HIS A 82 8.59 7.64 -17.15
N CYS A 83 7.32 8.09 -17.22
CA CYS A 83 6.76 8.71 -18.44
C CYS A 83 7.18 10.19 -18.52
N PRO A 84 8.00 10.60 -19.52
CA PRO A 84 8.51 11.96 -19.57
C PRO A 84 7.50 12.99 -20.09
N THR A 85 6.37 12.57 -20.64
CA THR A 85 5.41 13.44 -21.34
C THR A 85 4.00 13.42 -20.74
N GLY A 86 3.79 12.66 -19.64
CA GLY A 86 2.45 12.50 -19.08
C GLY A 86 1.47 11.75 -19.98
N ALA A 87 1.99 10.91 -20.90
CA ALA A 87 1.15 9.98 -21.68
C ALA A 87 0.55 8.87 -20.80
N LEU A 88 1.17 8.61 -19.64
CA LEU A 88 0.66 7.76 -18.58
C LEU A 88 0.59 8.61 -17.32
N VAL A 89 -0.61 8.70 -16.75
CA VAL A 89 -0.89 9.44 -15.51
C VAL A 89 -1.83 8.62 -14.63
N GLU A 90 -1.90 8.96 -13.36
CA GLU A 90 -2.92 8.42 -12.46
C GLU A 90 -4.32 8.88 -12.88
N LYS A 91 -5.33 8.02 -12.65
CA LYS A 91 -6.72 8.42 -12.77
C LYS A 91 -7.03 9.42 -11.66
N ASN A 92 -7.48 10.60 -12.04
CA ASN A 92 -7.69 11.72 -11.13
C ASN A 92 -9.06 11.60 -10.45
N TYR A 93 -9.11 11.89 -9.15
CA TYR A 93 -10.34 11.97 -8.35
C TYR A 93 -10.43 13.28 -7.56
N ILE A 94 -9.69 14.32 -7.97
CA ILE A 94 -9.66 15.62 -7.26
C ILE A 94 -11.03 16.30 -7.32
N GLU A 95 -11.71 16.27 -8.49
CA GLU A 95 -13.00 16.92 -8.67
C GLU A 95 -14.06 16.28 -7.80
N GLU A 96 -14.14 14.94 -7.78
CA GLU A 96 -15.09 14.19 -6.96
C GLU A 96 -14.87 14.42 -5.46
N VAL A 97 -13.62 14.59 -5.03
CA VAL A 97 -13.30 14.90 -3.64
C VAL A 97 -13.68 16.35 -3.31
N TRP A 98 -13.45 17.31 -4.22
CA TRP A 98 -13.93 18.69 -4.03
C TRP A 98 -15.45 18.76 -3.95
N ASP A 99 -16.17 18.03 -4.79
CA ASP A 99 -17.64 17.95 -4.77
C ASP A 99 -18.13 17.37 -3.43
N ALA A 100 -17.47 16.32 -2.93
CA ALA A 100 -17.81 15.73 -1.63
C ALA A 100 -17.59 16.73 -0.48
N ILE A 101 -16.49 17.47 -0.46
CA ILE A 101 -16.19 18.50 0.56
C ILE A 101 -17.19 19.68 0.49
N ALA A 102 -17.64 20.03 -0.72
CA ALA A 102 -18.61 21.11 -0.92
C ALA A 102 -20.02 20.73 -0.50
N ASP A 103 -20.39 19.43 -0.57
CA ASP A 103 -21.71 18.92 -0.20
C ASP A 103 -21.87 18.85 1.32
N LYS A 104 -22.63 19.78 1.88
CA LYS A 104 -22.87 19.89 3.34
C LYS A 104 -23.73 18.76 3.91
N SER A 105 -24.31 17.90 3.09
CA SER A 105 -25.00 16.70 3.52
C SER A 105 -24.03 15.53 3.78
N LYS A 106 -22.78 15.64 3.38
CA LYS A 106 -21.74 14.64 3.54
C LYS A 106 -20.80 14.97 4.72
N HIS A 107 -20.27 13.93 5.33
CA HIS A 107 -19.22 13.98 6.32
C HIS A 107 -17.95 13.34 5.73
N VAL A 108 -16.99 14.16 5.35
CA VAL A 108 -15.83 13.72 4.58
C VAL A 108 -14.65 13.43 5.51
N VAL A 109 -14.30 12.15 5.61
CA VAL A 109 -13.18 11.67 6.43
C VAL A 109 -11.99 11.35 5.54
N VAL A 110 -10.80 11.82 5.92
CA VAL A 110 -9.56 11.50 5.19
C VAL A 110 -8.57 10.75 6.07
N GLN A 111 -7.96 9.71 5.50
CA GLN A 111 -6.82 9.00 6.05
C GLN A 111 -5.56 9.23 5.21
N THR A 112 -4.38 9.25 5.82
CA THR A 112 -3.11 9.43 5.12
C THR A 112 -2.14 8.28 5.40
N ALA A 113 -1.57 7.69 4.34
CA ALA A 113 -0.58 6.63 4.47
C ALA A 113 0.77 7.13 5.02
N PRO A 114 1.56 6.27 5.69
CA PRO A 114 2.82 6.68 6.33
C PRO A 114 3.81 7.34 5.37
N ALA A 115 3.96 6.85 4.14
CA ALA A 115 4.92 7.39 3.18
C ALA A 115 4.52 8.77 2.58
N VAL A 116 3.27 9.23 2.78
CA VAL A 116 2.83 10.55 2.30
C VAL A 116 3.56 11.66 3.06
N ARG A 117 3.74 11.51 4.39
CA ARG A 117 4.38 12.51 5.26
C ARG A 117 5.83 12.83 4.92
N VAL A 118 6.53 11.94 4.19
CA VAL A 118 7.93 12.11 3.77
C VAL A 118 8.08 12.39 2.28
N GLY A 119 6.99 12.36 1.50
CA GLY A 119 6.98 12.67 0.07
C GLY A 119 6.28 13.98 -0.27
N LEU A 120 5.18 14.32 0.40
CA LEU A 120 4.33 15.46 0.07
C LEU A 120 5.09 16.80 0.02
N GLY A 121 6.03 16.99 0.94
CA GLY A 121 6.82 18.21 1.02
C GLY A 121 7.60 18.52 -0.27
N GLU A 122 8.03 17.49 -1.00
CA GLU A 122 8.80 17.65 -2.26
C GLU A 122 8.01 18.40 -3.34
N GLU A 123 6.68 18.25 -3.37
CA GLU A 123 5.78 18.95 -4.27
C GLU A 123 5.47 20.40 -3.83
N LEU A 124 5.81 20.74 -2.59
CA LEU A 124 5.37 21.97 -1.90
C LEU A 124 6.55 22.81 -1.39
N GLY A 125 7.74 22.60 -1.95
CA GLY A 125 8.93 23.43 -1.72
C GLY A 125 9.87 22.96 -0.62
N PHE A 126 9.67 21.76 -0.07
CA PHE A 126 10.61 21.16 0.87
C PHE A 126 11.63 20.26 0.18
N GLY A 127 12.73 19.99 0.85
CA GLY A 127 13.72 19.02 0.38
C GLY A 127 13.23 17.56 0.44
N VAL A 128 13.90 16.70 -0.33
CA VAL A 128 13.59 15.26 -0.38
C VAL A 128 13.71 14.63 1.01
N GLY A 129 12.69 13.85 1.39
CA GLY A 129 12.65 13.12 2.65
C GLY A 129 12.41 14.01 3.87
N MET A 130 12.00 15.27 3.71
CA MET A 130 11.59 16.07 4.86
C MET A 130 10.22 15.64 5.39
N ARG A 131 10.15 15.47 6.71
CA ARG A 131 8.91 15.13 7.40
C ARG A 131 8.00 16.35 7.50
N VAL A 132 6.77 16.20 7.02
CA VAL A 132 5.76 17.29 7.02
C VAL A 132 4.44 16.86 7.67
N THR A 133 4.49 15.90 8.60
CA THR A 133 3.31 15.28 9.23
C THR A 133 2.31 16.32 9.74
N GLY A 134 2.71 17.23 10.63
CA GLY A 134 1.81 18.22 11.20
C GLY A 134 1.28 19.24 10.21
N LYS A 135 2.14 19.70 9.27
CA LYS A 135 1.72 20.60 8.18
C LYS A 135 0.74 19.93 7.22
N MET A 136 0.93 18.66 6.92
CA MET A 136 0.00 17.85 6.12
C MET A 136 -1.38 17.79 6.77
N VAL A 137 -1.44 17.52 8.07
CA VAL A 137 -2.71 17.51 8.83
C VAL A 137 -3.37 18.88 8.79
N THR A 138 -2.62 19.95 9.01
CA THR A 138 -3.15 21.33 8.94
C THR A 138 -3.69 21.65 7.54
N ALA A 139 -2.97 21.25 6.48
CA ALA A 139 -3.43 21.45 5.12
C ALA A 139 -4.75 20.73 4.84
N LEU A 140 -4.87 19.47 5.24
CA LEU A 140 -6.09 18.68 5.08
C LEU A 140 -7.29 19.31 5.82
N LYS A 141 -7.09 19.78 7.06
CA LYS A 141 -8.13 20.52 7.80
C LYS A 141 -8.54 21.82 7.08
N ARG A 142 -7.58 22.55 6.49
CA ARG A 142 -7.86 23.77 5.71
C ARG A 142 -8.53 23.49 4.37
N LEU A 143 -8.32 22.32 3.75
CA LEU A 143 -9.04 21.90 2.55
C LEU A 143 -10.53 21.64 2.83
N GLY A 144 -10.90 21.45 4.10
CA GLY A 144 -12.29 21.31 4.51
C GLY A 144 -12.73 19.88 4.79
N PHE A 145 -11.80 18.92 5.00
CA PHE A 145 -12.15 17.60 5.52
C PHE A 145 -12.69 17.72 6.95
N ASP A 146 -13.79 17.01 7.24
CA ASP A 146 -14.45 17.02 8.55
C ASP A 146 -13.68 16.25 9.61
N ALA A 147 -12.93 15.23 9.21
CA ALA A 147 -12.02 14.50 10.09
C ALA A 147 -10.75 14.09 9.33
N VAL A 148 -9.59 14.30 9.96
CA VAL A 148 -8.26 14.00 9.41
C VAL A 148 -7.58 12.98 10.32
N MET A 149 -7.38 11.76 9.82
CA MET A 149 -6.92 10.62 10.58
C MET A 149 -5.69 9.96 9.96
N ASP A 150 -5.07 9.04 10.68
CA ASP A 150 -3.84 8.37 10.27
C ASP A 150 -4.10 6.90 9.88
N THR A 151 -3.71 6.50 8.69
CA THR A 151 -3.73 5.08 8.28
C THR A 151 -2.79 4.23 9.15
N ASP A 152 -1.81 4.85 9.82
CA ASP A 152 -0.87 4.16 10.71
C ASP A 152 -1.60 3.51 11.90
N PHE A 153 -2.76 4.06 12.33
CA PHE A 153 -3.65 3.41 13.29
C PHE A 153 -4.10 2.02 12.80
N THR A 154 -4.54 1.93 11.55
CA THR A 154 -4.94 0.63 11.00
C THR A 154 -3.75 -0.21 10.54
N ALA A 155 -2.56 0.36 10.36
CA ALA A 155 -1.34 -0.42 10.24
C ALA A 155 -1.03 -1.17 11.55
N ASP A 156 -1.17 -0.50 12.71
CA ASP A 156 -1.07 -1.16 14.02
C ASP A 156 -2.13 -2.26 14.17
N LEU A 157 -3.37 -2.00 13.75
CA LEU A 157 -4.44 -2.99 13.77
C LEU A 157 -4.13 -4.20 12.87
N THR A 158 -3.57 -3.96 11.69
CA THR A 158 -3.15 -5.01 10.76
C THR A 158 -2.10 -5.92 11.40
N ILE A 159 -1.14 -5.36 12.14
CA ILE A 159 -0.14 -6.17 12.85
C ILE A 159 -0.79 -7.06 13.93
N MET A 160 -1.81 -6.57 14.63
CA MET A 160 -2.51 -7.39 15.61
C MET A 160 -3.26 -8.56 14.95
N GLU A 161 -3.95 -8.31 13.84
CA GLU A 161 -4.69 -9.34 13.09
C GLU A 161 -3.72 -10.31 12.35
N GLU A 162 -2.81 -9.77 11.54
CA GLU A 162 -1.90 -10.56 10.70
C GLU A 162 -0.86 -11.32 11.54
N GLY A 163 -0.34 -10.71 12.62
CA GLY A 163 0.55 -11.37 13.57
C GLY A 163 -0.14 -12.54 14.29
N THR A 164 -1.39 -12.34 14.72
CA THR A 164 -2.19 -13.42 15.34
C THR A 164 -2.52 -14.51 14.32
N GLU A 165 -2.83 -14.16 13.08
CA GLU A 165 -3.03 -15.13 11.99
C GLU A 165 -1.78 -15.98 11.76
N LEU A 166 -0.58 -15.35 11.70
CA LEU A 166 0.68 -16.07 11.56
C LEU A 166 0.91 -17.08 12.69
N LEU A 167 0.73 -16.66 13.94
CA LEU A 167 0.90 -17.52 15.10
C LEU A 167 -0.08 -18.70 15.09
N ASN A 168 -1.33 -18.46 14.70
CA ASN A 168 -2.32 -19.52 14.53
C ASN A 168 -1.98 -20.48 13.39
N ARG A 169 -1.47 -19.99 12.26
CA ARG A 169 -0.99 -20.85 11.15
C ARG A 169 0.19 -21.72 11.59
N LEU A 170 1.14 -21.15 12.33
CA LEU A 170 2.26 -21.91 12.90
C LEU A 170 1.77 -23.05 13.82
N ARG A 171 0.81 -22.76 14.70
CA ARG A 171 0.22 -23.79 15.58
C ARG A 171 -0.45 -24.90 14.76
N LYS A 172 -1.31 -24.54 13.82
CA LYS A 172 -2.01 -25.52 12.96
C LYS A 172 -1.05 -26.41 12.19
N VAL A 173 0.03 -25.85 11.64
CA VAL A 173 1.03 -26.63 10.89
C VAL A 173 1.91 -27.47 11.80
N MET A 174 2.41 -26.91 12.90
CA MET A 174 3.42 -27.58 13.75
C MET A 174 2.83 -28.50 14.81
N VAL A 175 1.64 -28.22 15.31
CA VAL A 175 0.98 -28.99 16.39
C VAL A 175 -0.17 -29.83 15.84
N ASP A 176 -1.08 -29.20 15.08
CA ASP A 176 -2.30 -29.88 14.61
C ASP A 176 -2.04 -30.66 13.30
N HIS A 177 -0.92 -30.40 12.62
CA HIS A 177 -0.55 -31.02 11.33
C HIS A 177 -1.65 -30.83 10.27
N ASP A 178 -2.31 -29.68 10.27
CA ASP A 178 -3.40 -29.35 9.35
C ASP A 178 -2.87 -29.19 7.91
N PRO A 179 -3.25 -30.07 6.97
CA PRO A 179 -2.76 -30.05 5.59
C PRO A 179 -3.31 -28.88 4.77
N ASP A 180 -4.40 -28.27 5.21
CA ASP A 180 -5.06 -27.19 4.49
C ASP A 180 -4.40 -25.82 4.75
N VAL A 181 -3.66 -25.69 5.85
CA VAL A 181 -2.94 -24.45 6.19
C VAL A 181 -1.59 -24.39 5.48
N LYS A 182 -1.30 -23.28 4.83
CA LYS A 182 -0.07 -23.09 4.02
C LYS A 182 0.91 -22.14 4.69
N LEU A 183 2.19 -22.53 4.65
CA LEU A 183 3.36 -21.71 4.95
C LEU A 183 4.30 -21.72 3.72
N PRO A 184 5.08 -20.65 3.49
CA PRO A 184 5.09 -19.40 4.25
C PRO A 184 3.80 -18.59 4.11
N MET A 185 3.42 -17.83 5.14
CA MET A 185 2.39 -16.81 5.02
C MET A 185 2.99 -15.57 4.35
N ALA A 186 2.28 -14.99 3.39
CA ALA A 186 2.68 -13.78 2.67
C ALA A 186 1.78 -12.61 3.03
N THR A 187 2.36 -11.40 3.18
CA THR A 187 1.58 -10.19 3.47
C THR A 187 0.61 -9.83 2.34
N SER A 188 -0.52 -9.21 2.66
CA SER A 188 -1.60 -8.86 1.73
C SER A 188 -1.82 -7.35 1.55
N CYS A 189 -1.08 -6.50 2.24
CA CYS A 189 -1.32 -5.05 2.24
C CYS A 189 -0.94 -4.31 0.93
N SER A 190 -0.21 -4.96 0.01
CA SER A 190 0.26 -4.37 -1.26
C SER A 190 -0.61 -4.79 -2.45
N PRO A 191 -1.57 -3.97 -2.93
CA PRO A 191 -2.54 -4.40 -3.94
C PRO A 191 -1.92 -4.69 -5.32
N GLY A 192 -0.77 -4.10 -5.64
CA GLY A 192 -0.03 -4.46 -6.85
C GLY A 192 0.57 -5.86 -6.77
N TRP A 193 1.01 -6.30 -5.58
CA TRP A 193 1.43 -7.67 -5.31
C TRP A 193 0.23 -8.63 -5.36
N ILE A 194 -0.88 -8.28 -4.72
CA ILE A 194 -2.09 -9.11 -4.76
C ILE A 194 -2.53 -9.36 -6.22
N LYS A 195 -2.60 -8.31 -7.03
CA LYS A 195 -2.96 -8.48 -8.44
C LYS A 195 -1.92 -9.30 -9.23
N TYR A 196 -0.64 -9.23 -8.86
CA TYR A 196 0.42 -10.01 -9.46
C TYR A 196 0.27 -11.51 -9.17
N ILE A 197 0.06 -11.89 -7.91
CA ILE A 197 -0.12 -13.30 -7.52
C ILE A 197 -1.43 -13.89 -8.08
N GLU A 198 -2.52 -13.10 -8.12
CA GLU A 198 -3.80 -13.50 -8.72
C GLU A 198 -3.65 -13.88 -10.21
N HIS A 199 -2.79 -13.17 -10.97
CA HIS A 199 -2.56 -13.44 -12.39
C HIS A 199 -1.51 -14.51 -12.65
N LEU A 200 -0.40 -14.52 -11.90
CA LEU A 200 0.81 -15.28 -12.25
C LEU A 200 1.02 -16.53 -11.40
N PHE A 201 0.54 -16.52 -10.16
CA PHE A 201 0.69 -17.61 -9.20
C PHE A 201 -0.64 -17.97 -8.50
N PRO A 202 -1.74 -18.18 -9.24
CA PRO A 202 -3.07 -18.37 -8.62
C PRO A 202 -3.17 -19.60 -7.72
N GLY A 203 -2.29 -20.60 -7.86
CA GLY A 203 -2.21 -21.77 -6.98
C GLY A 203 -1.63 -21.48 -5.59
N TYR A 204 -1.18 -20.24 -5.33
CA TYR A 204 -0.56 -19.83 -4.06
C TYR A 204 -1.38 -18.77 -3.31
N LEU A 205 -2.64 -18.57 -3.65
CA LEU A 205 -3.49 -17.58 -2.99
C LEU A 205 -3.73 -17.92 -1.50
N ASP A 206 -3.74 -19.21 -1.15
CA ASP A 206 -3.90 -19.66 0.25
C ASP A 206 -2.67 -19.35 1.13
N HIS A 207 -1.54 -18.98 0.53
CA HIS A 207 -0.38 -18.46 1.25
C HIS A 207 -0.56 -16.99 1.69
N LEU A 208 -1.48 -16.24 1.08
CA LEU A 208 -1.72 -14.85 1.48
C LEU A 208 -2.34 -14.79 2.88
N SER A 209 -1.95 -13.75 3.63
CA SER A 209 -2.73 -13.32 4.79
C SER A 209 -4.14 -12.95 4.34
N THR A 210 -5.13 -13.30 5.15
CA THR A 210 -6.53 -12.93 4.89
C THR A 210 -6.84 -11.48 5.27
N CYS A 211 -5.92 -10.81 5.97
CA CYS A 211 -6.08 -9.42 6.38
C CYS A 211 -6.29 -8.49 5.18
N LYS A 212 -7.26 -7.60 5.26
CA LYS A 212 -7.34 -6.43 4.37
C LYS A 212 -6.13 -5.53 4.59
N SER A 213 -5.81 -4.69 3.62
CA SER A 213 -4.79 -3.66 3.83
C SER A 213 -5.24 -2.63 4.87
N PRO A 214 -4.31 -1.90 5.52
CA PRO A 214 -4.65 -0.79 6.43
C PRO A 214 -5.64 0.20 5.84
N GLN A 215 -5.54 0.53 4.54
CA GLN A 215 -6.50 1.39 3.85
C GLN A 215 -7.93 0.86 3.94
N GLN A 216 -8.13 -0.43 3.68
CA GLN A 216 -9.46 -1.02 3.63
C GLN A 216 -10.00 -1.33 5.03
N MET A 217 -9.14 -1.73 5.96
CA MET A 217 -9.51 -1.83 7.38
C MET A 217 -10.02 -0.48 7.90
N PHE A 218 -9.31 0.61 7.57
CA PHE A 218 -9.72 1.96 7.94
C PHE A 218 -11.10 2.31 7.37
N GLY A 219 -11.31 2.09 6.07
CA GLY A 219 -12.58 2.37 5.41
C GLY A 219 -13.76 1.61 6.05
N ALA A 220 -13.58 0.31 6.29
CA ALA A 220 -14.59 -0.51 6.96
C ALA A 220 -14.92 0.02 8.38
N LEU A 221 -13.90 0.46 9.13
CA LEU A 221 -14.10 1.00 10.48
C LEU A 221 -14.71 2.40 10.49
N VAL A 222 -14.40 3.23 9.49
CA VAL A 222 -15.05 4.56 9.36
C VAL A 222 -16.54 4.41 9.15
N LYS A 223 -16.97 3.49 8.29
CA LYS A 223 -18.39 3.24 8.00
C LYS A 223 -19.12 2.47 9.12
N THR A 224 -18.41 1.93 10.10
CA THR A 224 -18.99 1.13 11.19
C THR A 224 -18.69 1.70 12.58
N TYR A 225 -17.45 1.54 13.06
CA TYR A 225 -17.04 1.98 14.40
C TYR A 225 -17.13 3.49 14.58
N TYR A 226 -16.52 4.26 13.66
CA TYR A 226 -16.51 5.71 13.72
C TYR A 226 -17.92 6.28 13.55
N ALA A 227 -18.68 5.81 12.55
CA ALA A 227 -20.07 6.21 12.33
C ALA A 227 -20.91 6.05 13.59
N LYS A 228 -20.82 4.89 14.25
CA LYS A 228 -21.51 4.62 15.52
C LYS A 228 -21.04 5.54 16.65
N ALA A 229 -19.72 5.73 16.79
CA ALA A 229 -19.13 6.55 17.86
C ALA A 229 -19.49 8.03 17.73
N ARG A 230 -19.71 8.52 16.50
CA ARG A 230 -20.08 9.91 16.19
C ARG A 230 -21.58 10.11 15.96
N ASN A 231 -22.37 9.03 16.04
CA ASN A 231 -23.81 9.04 15.74
C ASN A 231 -24.11 9.61 14.35
N LEU A 232 -23.35 9.17 13.35
CA LEU A 232 -23.48 9.54 11.94
C LEU A 232 -24.13 8.40 11.16
N ASP A 233 -24.89 8.76 10.13
CA ASP A 233 -25.36 7.80 9.14
C ASP A 233 -24.17 7.37 8.26
N PRO A 234 -23.83 6.07 8.19
CA PRO A 234 -22.73 5.59 7.35
C PRO A 234 -22.87 5.99 5.87
N GLU A 235 -24.07 6.14 5.34
CA GLU A 235 -24.34 6.57 3.96
C GLU A 235 -23.95 8.03 3.72
N SER A 236 -24.00 8.86 4.76
CA SER A 236 -23.55 10.25 4.67
C SER A 236 -22.04 10.41 4.71
N ILE A 237 -21.29 9.39 5.14
CA ILE A 237 -19.83 9.46 5.26
C ILE A 237 -19.20 9.20 3.89
N VAL A 238 -18.26 10.07 3.50
CA VAL A 238 -17.35 9.87 2.36
C VAL A 238 -15.96 9.58 2.89
N SER A 239 -15.47 8.37 2.64
CA SER A 239 -14.13 7.91 3.06
C SER A 239 -13.12 8.18 1.95
N VAL A 240 -12.19 9.11 2.20
CA VAL A 240 -11.10 9.47 1.28
C VAL A 240 -9.78 8.96 1.83
N SER A 241 -8.94 8.36 0.99
CA SER A 241 -7.58 7.99 1.37
C SER A 241 -6.53 8.71 0.53
N VAL A 242 -5.45 9.16 1.17
CA VAL A 242 -4.28 9.73 0.50
C VAL A 242 -3.15 8.70 0.57
N MET A 243 -2.77 8.20 -0.61
CA MET A 243 -1.88 7.05 -0.73
C MET A 243 -0.70 7.32 -1.65
N PRO A 244 0.51 6.81 -1.39
CA PRO A 244 1.65 6.90 -2.30
C PRO A 244 1.52 5.97 -3.51
N CYS A 245 0.36 5.35 -3.72
CA CYS A 245 0.16 4.16 -4.52
C CYS A 245 -1.05 4.30 -5.45
N THR A 246 -0.87 4.07 -6.75
CA THR A 246 -1.98 4.06 -7.71
C THR A 246 -2.81 2.76 -7.64
N ALA A 247 -2.20 1.64 -7.26
CA ALA A 247 -2.91 0.37 -7.12
C ALA A 247 -3.95 0.39 -5.98
N LYS A 248 -3.84 1.31 -5.02
CA LYS A 248 -4.85 1.54 -3.98
C LYS A 248 -6.19 2.04 -4.54
N LYS A 249 -6.19 2.72 -5.69
CA LYS A 249 -7.41 3.07 -6.43
C LYS A 249 -8.13 1.83 -6.95
N PHE A 250 -7.37 0.86 -7.48
CA PHE A 250 -7.90 -0.44 -7.88
C PHE A 250 -8.41 -1.24 -6.68
N GLU A 251 -7.64 -1.28 -5.58
CA GLU A 251 -8.06 -1.98 -4.37
C GLU A 251 -9.41 -1.48 -3.86
N ALA A 252 -9.60 -0.16 -3.78
CA ALA A 252 -10.86 0.45 -3.36
C ALA A 252 -12.04 0.17 -4.31
N SER A 253 -11.78 -0.27 -5.56
CA SER A 253 -12.82 -0.62 -6.53
C SER A 253 -13.17 -2.12 -6.54
N ARG A 254 -12.50 -2.95 -5.72
CA ARG A 254 -12.76 -4.39 -5.67
C ARG A 254 -14.14 -4.67 -5.05
N PRO A 255 -14.89 -5.62 -5.62
CA PRO A 255 -16.25 -5.92 -5.11
C PRO A 255 -16.28 -6.45 -3.68
N GLU A 256 -15.20 -7.08 -3.21
CA GLU A 256 -15.06 -7.59 -1.84
C GLU A 256 -14.73 -6.49 -0.80
N MET A 257 -14.52 -5.24 -1.19
CA MET A 257 -14.22 -4.13 -0.28
C MET A 257 -15.47 -3.34 0.11
N HIS A 258 -16.49 -4.08 0.61
CA HIS A 258 -17.82 -3.58 1.00
C HIS A 258 -18.36 -4.24 2.28
N ASP A 259 -17.48 -4.77 3.11
CA ASP A 259 -17.90 -5.55 4.30
C ASP A 259 -18.52 -4.69 5.40
N SER A 260 -18.37 -3.38 5.34
CA SER A 260 -19.15 -2.43 6.16
C SER A 260 -20.65 -2.36 5.79
N GLY A 261 -21.05 -2.95 4.67
CA GLY A 261 -22.36 -2.78 4.05
C GLY A 261 -22.42 -1.62 3.03
N TYR A 262 -21.34 -0.85 2.94
CA TYR A 262 -21.12 0.26 2.03
C TYR A 262 -19.77 0.08 1.32
N ARG A 263 -19.46 0.89 0.32
CA ARG A 263 -18.11 0.97 -0.19
C ARG A 263 -17.17 1.46 0.93
N ASP A 264 -16.18 0.64 1.30
CA ASP A 264 -15.32 0.94 2.47
C ASP A 264 -14.49 2.21 2.25
N VAL A 265 -13.92 2.40 1.04
CA VAL A 265 -13.19 3.61 0.65
C VAL A 265 -13.78 4.18 -0.64
N ASP A 266 -14.30 5.39 -0.59
CA ASP A 266 -14.99 6.01 -1.73
C ASP A 266 -14.00 6.55 -2.76
N TYR A 267 -12.98 7.31 -2.33
CA TYR A 267 -11.98 7.92 -3.22
C TYR A 267 -10.56 7.72 -2.70
N VAL A 268 -9.63 7.54 -3.63
CA VAL A 268 -8.21 7.43 -3.34
C VAL A 268 -7.45 8.51 -4.11
N LEU A 269 -6.82 9.41 -3.39
CA LEU A 269 -5.90 10.42 -3.91
C LEU A 269 -4.46 9.92 -3.80
N THR A 270 -3.62 10.24 -4.76
CA THR A 270 -2.17 10.06 -4.63
C THR A 270 -1.54 11.22 -3.87
N THR A 271 -0.27 11.06 -3.44
CA THR A 271 0.50 12.17 -2.84
C THR A 271 0.54 13.39 -3.78
N ARG A 272 0.69 13.16 -5.09
CA ARG A 272 0.68 14.23 -6.11
C ARG A 272 -0.67 14.94 -6.24
N GLU A 273 -1.78 14.17 -6.22
CA GLU A 273 -3.14 14.74 -6.27
C GLU A 273 -3.41 15.60 -5.03
N LEU A 274 -3.00 15.16 -3.83
CA LEU A 274 -3.11 16.01 -2.63
C LEU A 274 -2.30 17.30 -2.76
N ALA A 275 -1.08 17.26 -3.30
CA ALA A 275 -0.28 18.46 -3.53
C ALA A 275 -0.95 19.42 -4.52
N ILE A 276 -1.63 18.89 -5.55
CA ILE A 276 -2.42 19.70 -6.49
C ILE A 276 -3.59 20.39 -5.78
N MET A 277 -4.35 19.66 -4.95
CA MET A 277 -5.46 20.25 -4.18
C MET A 277 -4.99 21.37 -3.24
N ILE A 278 -3.86 21.18 -2.55
CA ILE A 278 -3.25 22.20 -1.69
C ILE A 278 -2.90 23.48 -2.50
N LYS A 279 -2.30 23.28 -3.70
CA LYS A 279 -1.99 24.38 -4.62
C LYS A 279 -3.25 25.08 -5.15
N GLN A 280 -4.28 24.32 -5.54
CA GLN A 280 -5.57 24.85 -6.00
C GLN A 280 -6.28 25.68 -4.94
N ALA A 281 -6.21 25.28 -3.67
CA ALA A 281 -6.77 26.02 -2.54
C ALA A 281 -5.95 27.29 -2.16
N GLY A 282 -4.81 27.53 -2.81
CA GLY A 282 -3.96 28.69 -2.51
C GLY A 282 -3.30 28.61 -1.11
N ILE A 283 -3.15 27.42 -0.55
CA ILE A 283 -2.56 27.23 0.78
C ILE A 283 -1.03 27.37 0.70
N ASP A 284 -0.48 28.37 1.41
CA ASP A 284 0.97 28.51 1.62
C ASP A 284 1.46 27.47 2.60
N PHE A 285 1.82 26.30 2.06
CA PHE A 285 2.18 25.12 2.85
C PHE A 285 3.44 25.34 3.71
N LEU A 286 4.38 26.18 3.25
CA LEU A 286 5.61 26.48 3.99
C LEU A 286 5.31 27.20 5.33
N LYS A 287 4.27 28.04 5.35
CA LYS A 287 3.87 28.85 6.51
C LYS A 287 2.86 28.15 7.44
N LEU A 288 2.44 26.91 7.12
CA LEU A 288 1.52 26.22 8.00
C LEU A 288 2.19 25.88 9.34
N GLU A 289 1.42 25.98 10.40
CA GLU A 289 1.78 25.44 11.71
C GLU A 289 1.45 23.95 11.74
N ASP A 290 2.18 23.20 12.58
CA ASP A 290 1.93 21.79 12.77
C ASP A 290 0.70 21.58 13.66
N THR A 291 -0.18 20.66 13.25
CA THR A 291 -1.31 20.18 14.07
C THR A 291 -1.32 18.65 14.11
N HIS A 292 -2.16 18.10 14.98
CA HIS A 292 -2.28 16.65 15.18
C HIS A 292 -3.49 16.09 14.45
N PHE A 293 -3.43 14.80 14.13
CA PHE A 293 -4.58 14.03 13.68
C PHE A 293 -5.74 14.08 14.68
N ASP A 294 -6.94 13.86 14.20
CA ASP A 294 -8.11 13.84 15.05
C ASP A 294 -8.18 12.52 15.82
N ARG A 295 -8.63 12.58 17.07
CA ARG A 295 -8.79 11.39 17.92
C ARG A 295 -9.90 10.48 17.43
N LEU A 296 -9.83 9.24 17.84
CA LEU A 296 -10.61 8.12 17.38
C LEU A 296 -10.15 7.70 15.99
N MET A 297 -9.16 6.82 15.92
CA MET A 297 -8.44 6.33 14.73
C MET A 297 -7.35 7.28 14.20
N GLY A 298 -6.75 8.10 15.05
CA GLY A 298 -5.65 9.01 14.70
C GLY A 298 -4.38 8.82 15.53
N GLU A 299 -4.42 8.05 16.60
CA GLU A 299 -3.21 7.67 17.36
C GLU A 299 -2.56 6.44 16.72
N SER A 300 -1.24 6.50 16.56
CA SER A 300 -0.44 5.45 15.94
C SER A 300 0.88 5.24 16.69
N THR A 301 1.58 4.17 16.34
CA THR A 301 2.91 3.86 16.86
C THR A 301 3.98 3.94 15.80
N GLY A 302 5.25 3.92 16.20
CA GLY A 302 6.36 3.82 15.26
C GLY A 302 6.28 2.56 14.38
N ALA A 303 5.67 1.47 14.87
CA ALA A 303 5.40 0.27 14.08
C ALA A 303 4.47 0.56 12.89
N GLY A 304 3.40 1.35 13.07
CA GLY A 304 2.53 1.78 11.98
C GLY A 304 3.26 2.66 10.95
N VAL A 305 4.08 3.59 11.43
CA VAL A 305 4.85 4.51 10.56
C VAL A 305 5.78 3.77 9.60
N ILE A 306 6.52 2.76 10.10
CA ILE A 306 7.52 2.05 9.27
C ILE A 306 6.91 1.21 8.14
N PHE A 307 5.60 0.98 8.10
CA PHE A 307 4.91 0.36 6.95
C PHE A 307 5.21 1.07 5.61
N GLY A 308 5.57 2.35 5.66
CA GLY A 308 5.96 3.11 4.48
C GLY A 308 7.21 2.57 3.77
N ALA A 309 8.13 1.94 4.50
CA ALA A 309 9.40 1.42 4.00
C ALA A 309 9.34 -0.08 3.72
N THR A 310 10.14 -0.57 2.77
CA THR A 310 10.34 -2.00 2.57
C THR A 310 11.01 -2.64 3.78
N GLY A 311 10.44 -3.71 4.30
CA GLY A 311 10.85 -4.37 5.54
C GLY A 311 10.14 -3.83 6.78
N GLY A 312 9.39 -2.74 6.65
CA GLY A 312 8.71 -2.12 7.77
C GLY A 312 7.55 -2.93 8.32
N VAL A 313 6.77 -3.58 7.45
CA VAL A 313 5.69 -4.49 7.90
C VAL A 313 6.29 -5.69 8.63
N MET A 314 7.35 -6.28 8.07
CA MET A 314 8.07 -7.38 8.71
C MET A 314 8.64 -6.99 10.06
N GLU A 315 9.29 -5.83 10.14
CA GLU A 315 9.85 -5.33 11.41
C GLU A 315 8.76 -5.09 12.46
N ALA A 316 7.64 -4.46 12.07
CA ALA A 316 6.49 -4.23 12.95
C ALA A 316 5.89 -5.55 13.46
N ALA A 317 5.72 -6.53 12.55
CA ALA A 317 5.20 -7.86 12.89
C ALA A 317 6.12 -8.60 13.86
N LEU A 318 7.43 -8.58 13.61
CA LEU A 318 8.41 -9.25 14.49
C LEU A 318 8.50 -8.59 15.87
N ARG A 319 8.43 -7.26 15.96
CA ARG A 319 8.39 -6.54 17.25
C ARG A 319 7.21 -7.01 18.11
N THR A 320 6.04 -7.13 17.50
CA THR A 320 4.79 -7.49 18.21
C THR A 320 4.70 -9.00 18.46
N ALA A 321 4.91 -9.85 17.44
CA ALA A 321 4.78 -11.28 17.58
C ALA A 321 5.79 -11.88 18.58
N TYR A 322 7.05 -11.39 18.58
CA TYR A 322 8.04 -11.86 19.56
C TYR A 322 7.62 -11.55 20.99
N GLU A 323 7.12 -10.35 21.25
CA GLU A 323 6.65 -9.99 22.61
C GLU A 323 5.39 -10.77 23.01
N LEU A 324 4.44 -10.96 22.09
CA LEU A 324 3.25 -11.79 22.37
C LEU A 324 3.62 -13.22 22.75
N VAL A 325 4.63 -13.77 22.08
CA VAL A 325 5.09 -15.16 22.31
C VAL A 325 5.96 -15.29 23.55
N THR A 326 6.82 -14.32 23.85
CA THR A 326 7.87 -14.47 24.89
C THR A 326 7.68 -13.56 26.10
N GLY A 327 6.77 -12.58 26.03
CA GLY A 327 6.63 -11.51 27.03
C GLY A 327 7.83 -10.55 27.07
N ARG A 328 8.73 -10.58 26.07
CA ARG A 328 9.98 -9.80 26.03
C ARG A 328 10.11 -9.07 24.71
N ASP A 329 10.91 -8.01 24.71
CA ASP A 329 11.28 -7.31 23.48
C ASP A 329 12.10 -8.23 22.54
N VAL A 330 11.92 -8.02 21.24
CA VAL A 330 12.72 -8.70 20.21
C VAL A 330 14.21 -8.39 20.44
N PRO A 331 15.11 -9.40 20.30
CA PRO A 331 16.52 -9.28 20.70
C PRO A 331 17.37 -8.47 19.72
N PHE A 332 16.92 -7.28 19.38
CA PHE A 332 17.64 -6.30 18.56
C PHE A 332 17.69 -4.95 19.26
N GLU A 333 18.84 -4.27 19.11
CA GLU A 333 19.06 -2.99 19.77
C GLU A 333 17.98 -1.98 19.38
N ASN A 334 17.38 -1.32 20.37
CA ASN A 334 16.34 -0.32 20.22
C ASN A 334 15.15 -0.78 19.32
N LEU A 335 14.82 -2.07 19.34
CA LEU A 335 13.79 -2.69 18.48
C LEU A 335 14.08 -2.59 16.97
N ASN A 336 15.28 -2.25 16.54
CA ASN A 336 15.65 -2.05 15.16
C ASN A 336 16.11 -3.37 14.52
N ILE A 337 15.27 -3.99 13.71
CA ILE A 337 15.59 -5.26 13.04
C ILE A 337 16.35 -4.96 11.75
N ILE A 338 17.63 -4.61 11.89
CA ILE A 338 18.50 -4.16 10.79
C ILE A 338 18.49 -5.10 9.57
N PRO A 339 18.52 -6.46 9.70
CA PRO A 339 18.51 -7.34 8.54
C PRO A 339 17.35 -7.14 7.56
N VAL A 340 16.19 -6.65 8.01
CA VAL A 340 15.04 -6.40 7.12
C VAL A 340 14.98 -4.96 6.58
N ARG A 341 15.86 -4.07 7.07
CA ARG A 341 15.98 -2.69 6.59
C ARG A 341 16.85 -2.58 5.34
N GLY A 342 16.79 -1.43 4.67
CA GLY A 342 17.62 -1.13 3.50
C GLY A 342 16.88 -1.32 2.16
N MET A 343 17.62 -1.09 1.06
CA MET A 343 17.05 -1.04 -0.29
C MET A 343 17.40 -2.26 -1.15
N ASP A 344 17.96 -3.31 -0.57
CA ASP A 344 18.20 -4.56 -1.29
C ASP A 344 16.88 -5.22 -1.70
N GLY A 345 16.81 -5.71 -2.92
CA GLY A 345 15.58 -6.20 -3.53
C GLY A 345 14.96 -7.41 -2.82
N VAL A 346 15.80 -8.27 -2.23
CA VAL A 346 15.40 -9.37 -1.34
C VAL A 346 16.29 -9.31 -0.10
N LYS A 347 15.70 -9.42 1.08
CA LYS A 347 16.37 -9.43 2.38
C LYS A 347 15.82 -10.56 3.22
N GLU A 348 16.65 -11.10 4.09
CA GLU A 348 16.29 -12.22 4.96
C GLU A 348 16.63 -11.89 6.41
N ALA A 349 15.81 -12.39 7.32
CA ALA A 349 16.06 -12.33 8.74
C ALA A 349 15.59 -13.63 9.40
N SER A 350 16.23 -13.98 10.50
CA SER A 350 15.72 -15.03 11.39
C SER A 350 15.74 -14.54 12.84
N VAL A 351 14.76 -15.02 13.59
CA VAL A 351 14.63 -14.73 15.02
C VAL A 351 14.38 -16.07 15.73
N LYS A 352 15.29 -16.42 16.63
CA LYS A 352 15.14 -17.61 17.46
C LYS A 352 14.21 -17.31 18.62
N ILE A 353 13.19 -18.14 18.79
CA ILE A 353 12.26 -18.07 19.92
C ILE A 353 12.84 -18.92 21.05
N GLU A 354 13.13 -18.31 22.19
CA GLU A 354 13.65 -18.95 23.39
C GLU A 354 12.78 -18.60 24.59
N HIS A 355 12.46 -19.61 25.38
CA HIS A 355 11.63 -19.46 26.58
C HIS A 355 10.30 -18.72 26.30
N PRO A 356 9.46 -19.24 25.40
CA PRO A 356 8.13 -18.68 25.13
C PRO A 356 7.21 -18.84 26.36
N LEU A 357 6.11 -18.11 26.38
CA LEU A 357 5.03 -18.30 27.34
C LEU A 357 4.40 -19.71 27.14
N ASP A 358 3.78 -20.23 28.19
CA ASP A 358 3.26 -21.62 28.22
C ASP A 358 2.34 -21.93 27.02
N GLU A 359 1.50 -21.01 26.62
CA GLU A 359 0.59 -21.22 25.48
C GLU A 359 1.33 -21.35 24.14
N TRP A 360 2.58 -20.87 24.04
CA TRP A 360 3.44 -20.89 22.86
C TRP A 360 4.63 -21.85 23.00
N ALA A 361 4.58 -22.76 23.99
CA ALA A 361 5.68 -23.70 24.29
C ALA A 361 6.15 -24.52 23.07
N PHE A 362 5.27 -24.77 22.08
CA PHE A 362 5.62 -25.46 20.84
C PHE A 362 6.60 -24.68 19.94
N LEU A 363 6.80 -23.39 20.19
CA LEU A 363 7.75 -22.55 19.48
C LEU A 363 9.14 -22.50 20.15
N ASP A 364 9.34 -23.15 21.31
CA ASP A 364 10.64 -23.10 21.99
C ASP A 364 11.75 -23.71 21.14
N GLY A 365 12.83 -22.97 20.93
CA GLY A 365 13.93 -23.33 20.06
C GLY A 365 13.69 -23.15 18.56
N VAL A 366 12.48 -22.77 18.13
CA VAL A 366 12.17 -22.55 16.72
C VAL A 366 12.87 -21.29 16.22
N GLU A 367 13.57 -21.40 15.08
CA GLU A 367 14.09 -20.27 14.33
C GLU A 367 13.05 -19.80 13.31
N LEU A 368 12.37 -18.69 13.61
CA LEU A 368 11.41 -18.06 12.71
C LEU A 368 12.15 -17.38 11.57
N LYS A 369 12.06 -17.92 10.35
CA LYS A 369 12.72 -17.42 9.15
C LYS A 369 11.77 -16.57 8.34
N CYS A 370 12.23 -15.36 7.99
CA CYS A 370 11.44 -14.34 7.30
C CYS A 370 12.19 -13.83 6.08
N ALA A 371 11.43 -13.40 5.06
CA ALA A 371 11.97 -12.72 3.90
C ALA A 371 11.19 -11.44 3.60
N VAL A 372 11.87 -10.49 2.99
CA VAL A 372 11.30 -9.23 2.48
C VAL A 372 11.68 -9.09 1.02
N ALA A 373 10.71 -8.95 0.13
CA ALA A 373 10.93 -8.72 -1.28
C ALA A 373 10.21 -7.47 -1.77
N HIS A 374 10.91 -6.58 -2.47
CA HIS A 374 10.29 -5.42 -3.09
C HIS A 374 10.62 -5.29 -4.58
N GLY A 375 9.63 -4.76 -5.35
CA GLY A 375 9.63 -4.86 -6.80
C GLY A 375 9.16 -6.25 -7.25
N LEU A 376 8.22 -6.28 -8.19
CA LEU A 376 7.55 -7.54 -8.56
C LEU A 376 8.47 -8.57 -9.24
N VAL A 377 9.56 -8.13 -9.88
CA VAL A 377 10.61 -9.06 -10.36
C VAL A 377 11.21 -9.87 -9.21
N ASN A 378 11.51 -9.23 -8.08
CA ASN A 378 12.04 -9.92 -6.91
C ASN A 378 10.98 -10.78 -6.23
N ALA A 379 9.74 -10.30 -6.16
CA ALA A 379 8.62 -11.11 -5.69
C ALA A 379 8.47 -12.40 -6.53
N GLY A 380 8.57 -12.29 -7.86
CA GLY A 380 8.55 -13.46 -8.76
C GLY A 380 9.64 -14.47 -8.45
N LYS A 381 10.88 -14.03 -8.23
CA LYS A 381 12.01 -14.92 -7.87
C LYS A 381 11.77 -15.66 -6.56
N VAL A 382 11.22 -14.99 -5.55
CA VAL A 382 10.87 -15.63 -4.27
C VAL A 382 9.76 -16.64 -4.47
N MET A 383 8.72 -16.30 -5.25
CA MET A 383 7.64 -17.24 -5.58
C MET A 383 8.12 -18.46 -6.36
N GLU A 384 9.05 -18.28 -7.30
CA GLU A 384 9.68 -19.40 -8.02
C GLU A 384 10.45 -20.31 -7.06
N SER A 385 11.19 -19.76 -6.10
CA SER A 385 11.89 -20.53 -5.06
C SER A 385 10.91 -21.32 -4.17
N ILE A 386 9.74 -20.76 -3.84
CA ILE A 386 8.68 -21.46 -3.10
C ILE A 386 8.13 -22.60 -3.97
N ASN A 387 7.83 -22.35 -5.23
CA ASN A 387 7.31 -23.34 -6.17
C ASN A 387 8.27 -24.51 -6.40
N GLU A 388 9.58 -24.25 -6.34
CA GLU A 388 10.62 -25.28 -6.46
C GLU A 388 10.91 -26.02 -5.15
N GLY A 389 10.20 -25.69 -4.06
CA GLY A 389 10.40 -26.31 -2.73
C GLY A 389 11.75 -25.94 -2.07
N LYS A 390 12.40 -24.87 -2.53
CA LYS A 390 13.70 -24.40 -2.02
C LYS A 390 13.58 -23.40 -0.86
N SER A 391 12.39 -22.86 -0.65
CA SER A 391 12.12 -21.88 0.41
C SER A 391 11.78 -22.58 1.72
N ASN A 392 12.30 -22.06 2.82
CA ASN A 392 11.99 -22.50 4.19
C ASN A 392 11.54 -21.34 5.09
N TYR A 393 10.99 -20.30 4.49
CA TYR A 393 10.44 -19.17 5.22
C TYR A 393 9.12 -19.52 5.91
N HIS A 394 8.83 -18.81 6.99
CA HIS A 394 7.55 -18.86 7.69
C HIS A 394 6.67 -17.68 7.35
N PHE A 395 7.28 -16.49 7.17
CA PHE A 395 6.59 -15.25 6.86
C PHE A 395 7.36 -14.43 5.83
N ILE A 396 6.63 -13.85 4.86
CA ILE A 396 7.24 -13.07 3.77
C ILE A 396 6.49 -11.75 3.57
N GLU A 397 7.24 -10.65 3.60
CA GLU A 397 6.73 -9.34 3.16
C GLU A 397 6.95 -9.16 1.67
N PHE A 398 5.87 -8.88 0.94
CA PHE A 398 5.93 -8.51 -0.47
C PHE A 398 5.46 -7.07 -0.71
N MET A 399 6.31 -6.25 -1.31
CA MET A 399 6.01 -4.89 -1.76
C MET A 399 6.15 -4.76 -3.28
N ALA A 400 5.07 -4.31 -3.96
CA ALA A 400 5.08 -4.18 -5.43
C ALA A 400 6.08 -3.14 -5.94
N CYS A 401 6.34 -2.09 -5.17
CA CYS A 401 7.17 -0.97 -5.60
C CYS A 401 8.60 -1.06 -5.05
N PRO A 402 9.62 -0.58 -5.80
CA PRO A 402 10.99 -0.47 -5.30
C PRO A 402 11.07 0.41 -4.05
N GLY A 403 11.65 -0.12 -2.97
CA GLY A 403 11.74 0.57 -1.69
C GLY A 403 10.44 0.60 -0.87
N GLY A 404 9.42 -0.18 -1.28
CA GLY A 404 8.10 -0.16 -0.65
C GLY A 404 7.26 1.05 -1.09
N CYS A 405 6.41 1.55 -0.20
CA CYS A 405 5.54 2.69 -0.48
C CYS A 405 6.29 4.00 -0.77
N LEU A 406 7.54 4.12 -0.34
CA LEU A 406 8.42 5.26 -0.60
C LEU A 406 8.70 5.47 -2.09
N GLY A 407 8.70 4.39 -2.90
CA GLY A 407 8.81 4.41 -4.36
C GLY A 407 7.50 4.18 -5.08
N GLY A 408 6.38 4.39 -4.42
CA GLY A 408 5.04 4.16 -4.96
C GLY A 408 4.73 4.96 -6.23
N GLY A 409 3.82 4.43 -7.06
CA GLY A 409 3.41 5.04 -8.32
C GLY A 409 2.69 6.39 -8.17
N GLY A 410 2.27 6.75 -6.95
CA GLY A 410 1.64 8.02 -6.61
C GLY A 410 2.54 9.02 -5.88
N GLN A 411 3.80 8.68 -5.63
CA GLN A 411 4.79 9.57 -4.99
C GLN A 411 5.33 10.62 -5.96
N PRO A 412 5.92 11.74 -5.45
CA PRO A 412 6.55 12.77 -6.27
C PRO A 412 7.57 12.23 -7.27
N ILE A 413 7.65 12.89 -8.41
CA ILE A 413 8.56 12.61 -9.52
C ILE A 413 9.59 13.75 -9.58
N PRO A 414 10.90 13.43 -9.77
CA PRO A 414 11.49 12.14 -10.12
C PRO A 414 11.65 11.19 -8.93
N THR A 415 11.90 9.90 -9.22
CA THR A 415 12.27 8.90 -8.24
C THR A 415 13.63 8.28 -8.58
N SER A 416 14.45 7.99 -7.57
CA SER A 416 15.74 7.31 -7.68
C SER A 416 16.01 6.48 -6.42
N PRO A 417 17.03 5.58 -6.41
CA PRO A 417 17.44 4.89 -5.19
C PRO A 417 17.78 5.85 -4.04
N GLU A 418 18.50 6.94 -4.34
CA GLU A 418 18.92 7.95 -3.35
C GLU A 418 17.73 8.70 -2.75
N ILE A 419 16.74 9.03 -3.58
CA ILE A 419 15.48 9.67 -3.12
C ILE A 419 14.72 8.73 -2.17
N ARG A 420 14.59 7.45 -2.54
CA ARG A 420 13.91 6.46 -1.71
C ARG A 420 14.66 6.22 -0.40
N GLN A 421 16.00 6.22 -0.43
CA GLN A 421 16.83 6.09 0.77
C GLN A 421 16.58 7.25 1.74
N LYS A 422 16.57 8.50 1.27
CA LYS A 422 16.29 9.69 2.12
C LYS A 422 14.89 9.64 2.72
N ARG A 423 13.90 9.21 1.95
CA ARG A 423 12.53 9.02 2.46
C ARG A 423 12.48 7.91 3.53
N ALA A 424 13.26 6.82 3.36
CA ALA A 424 13.35 5.75 4.35
C ALA A 424 14.00 6.23 5.66
N GLU A 425 15.10 6.97 5.56
CA GLU A 425 15.75 7.58 6.74
C GLU A 425 14.78 8.46 7.53
N ALA A 426 13.94 9.22 6.83
CA ALA A 426 12.92 10.06 7.45
C ALA A 426 11.82 9.24 8.16
N ILE A 427 11.34 8.14 7.56
CA ILE A 427 10.37 7.22 8.15
C ILE A 427 10.94 6.58 9.42
N TYR A 428 12.18 6.07 9.37
CA TYR A 428 12.81 5.46 10.55
C TYR A 428 13.14 6.49 11.63
N ALA A 429 13.43 7.73 11.25
CA ALA A 429 13.59 8.82 12.21
C ALA A 429 12.27 9.25 12.88
N GLU A 430 11.14 9.14 12.16
CA GLU A 430 9.80 9.32 12.73
C GLU A 430 9.54 8.23 13.78
N ASP A 431 9.69 6.94 13.42
CA ASP A 431 9.54 5.80 14.34
C ASP A 431 10.41 5.96 15.59
N ALA A 432 11.69 6.31 15.43
CA ALA A 432 12.62 6.48 16.56
C ALA A 432 12.22 7.61 17.50
N GLY A 433 11.52 8.63 17.00
CA GLY A 433 11.02 9.76 17.79
C GLY A 433 9.66 9.52 18.47
N MET A 434 8.97 8.43 18.14
CA MET A 434 7.65 8.15 18.71
C MET A 434 7.76 7.54 20.13
N PRO A 435 6.87 7.92 21.05
CA PRO A 435 6.84 7.38 22.40
C PRO A 435 6.43 5.90 22.44
N LEU A 436 5.58 5.47 21.51
CA LEU A 436 5.13 4.10 21.36
C LEU A 436 5.66 3.55 20.03
N ARG A 437 6.30 2.39 20.07
CA ARG A 437 6.98 1.82 18.92
C ARG A 437 6.52 0.39 18.56
N LYS A 438 5.51 -0.12 19.27
CA LYS A 438 4.94 -1.45 19.07
C LYS A 438 3.43 -1.34 18.96
N SER A 439 2.83 -2.05 18.01
CA SER A 439 1.41 -1.94 17.67
C SER A 439 0.47 -2.29 18.82
N GLN A 440 0.81 -3.29 19.64
CA GLN A 440 0.02 -3.68 20.81
C GLN A 440 -0.01 -2.63 21.94
N GLN A 441 0.87 -1.63 21.88
CA GLN A 441 0.90 -0.52 22.86
C GLN A 441 -0.02 0.63 22.48
N ASN A 442 -0.59 0.65 21.27
CA ASN A 442 -1.49 1.71 20.84
C ASN A 442 -2.79 1.70 21.65
N PRO A 443 -3.08 2.78 22.44
CA PRO A 443 -4.25 2.81 23.31
C PRO A 443 -5.58 2.79 22.53
N GLU A 444 -5.61 3.33 21.30
CA GLU A 444 -6.81 3.27 20.45
C GLU A 444 -7.04 1.86 19.90
N ILE A 445 -5.99 1.07 19.66
CA ILE A 445 -6.10 -0.35 19.28
C ILE A 445 -6.63 -1.18 20.45
N ILE A 446 -6.10 -0.99 21.64
CA ILE A 446 -6.62 -1.65 22.86
C ILE A 446 -8.12 -1.31 23.04
N LYS A 447 -8.46 -0.04 22.84
CA LYS A 447 -9.83 0.44 22.99
C LYS A 447 -10.79 -0.15 21.95
N ILE A 448 -10.40 -0.21 20.67
CA ILE A 448 -11.29 -0.69 19.60
C ILE A 448 -11.59 -2.19 19.76
N TYR A 449 -10.62 -2.99 20.20
CA TYR A 449 -10.90 -4.40 20.54
C TYR A 449 -11.89 -4.50 21.70
N LYS A 450 -11.63 -3.79 22.80
CA LYS A 450 -12.51 -3.82 23.97
C LYS A 450 -13.95 -3.38 23.67
N ASP A 451 -14.10 -2.31 22.87
CA ASP A 451 -15.41 -1.63 22.68
C ASP A 451 -16.18 -2.14 21.46
N PHE A 452 -15.48 -2.76 20.50
CA PHE A 452 -16.11 -3.04 19.20
C PHE A 452 -15.72 -4.38 18.57
N LEU A 453 -14.41 -4.70 18.45
CA LEU A 453 -13.94 -5.88 17.71
C LEU A 453 -13.82 -7.13 18.57
N ASP A 454 -13.82 -7.02 19.90
CA ASP A 454 -13.64 -8.06 20.90
C ASP A 454 -12.17 -8.49 21.05
N HIS A 455 -11.63 -9.26 20.14
CA HIS A 455 -10.22 -9.68 20.10
C HIS A 455 -9.75 -9.89 18.65
N PRO A 456 -8.42 -9.98 18.41
CA PRO A 456 -7.92 -10.34 17.09
C PRO A 456 -8.51 -11.65 16.59
N LEU A 457 -8.83 -11.69 15.28
CA LEU A 457 -9.48 -12.84 14.61
C LEU A 457 -10.86 -13.21 15.19
N SER A 458 -11.53 -12.32 15.93
CA SER A 458 -12.94 -12.53 16.33
C SER A 458 -13.83 -12.62 15.09
N GLU A 459 -15.05 -13.12 15.26
CA GLU A 459 -16.04 -13.17 14.16
C GLU A 459 -16.28 -11.79 13.53
N LYS A 460 -16.31 -10.73 14.35
CA LYS A 460 -16.48 -9.37 13.87
C LYS A 460 -15.23 -8.85 13.16
N SER A 461 -14.01 -9.14 13.66
CA SER A 461 -12.76 -8.85 12.98
C SER A 461 -12.72 -9.52 11.63
N HIS A 462 -13.00 -10.82 11.55
CA HIS A 462 -13.05 -11.55 10.29
C HIS A 462 -14.01 -10.93 9.30
N ARG A 463 -15.22 -10.58 9.72
CA ARG A 463 -16.20 -9.99 8.82
C ARG A 463 -15.79 -8.62 8.26
N LEU A 464 -15.13 -7.77 9.04
CA LEU A 464 -14.83 -6.39 8.66
C LEU A 464 -13.42 -6.21 8.10
N LEU A 465 -12.45 -6.96 8.63
CA LEU A 465 -11.02 -6.71 8.44
C LEU A 465 -10.33 -7.77 7.58
N HIS A 466 -11.02 -8.85 7.22
CA HIS A 466 -10.45 -9.93 6.42
C HIS A 466 -11.15 -10.08 5.07
N THR A 467 -10.49 -10.73 4.14
CA THR A 467 -10.99 -10.96 2.78
C THR A 467 -10.30 -12.17 2.15
N HIS A 468 -10.80 -12.60 0.98
CA HIS A 468 -10.21 -13.66 0.18
C HIS A 468 -9.98 -13.18 -1.25
N TYR A 469 -8.89 -13.62 -1.84
CA TYR A 469 -8.49 -13.26 -3.20
C TYR A 469 -8.81 -14.39 -4.18
N LYS A 470 -9.00 -14.05 -5.46
CA LYS A 470 -9.44 -14.98 -6.49
C LYS A 470 -8.48 -14.96 -7.68
N PRO A 471 -8.30 -16.12 -8.34
CA PRO A 471 -7.53 -16.18 -9.59
C PRO A 471 -8.07 -15.18 -10.63
N ARG A 472 -7.14 -14.60 -11.41
CA ARG A 472 -7.45 -13.73 -12.54
C ARG A 472 -6.86 -14.31 -13.81
N GLU A 473 -7.61 -14.17 -14.90
CA GLU A 473 -7.10 -14.50 -16.22
C GLU A 473 -5.94 -13.57 -16.61
N ARG A 474 -5.02 -14.09 -17.42
CA ARG A 474 -3.89 -13.29 -17.91
C ARG A 474 -4.27 -12.41 -19.11
N PHE A 475 -5.33 -12.79 -19.85
CA PHE A 475 -5.73 -12.18 -21.12
C PHE A 475 -7.25 -12.12 -21.27
#